data_83fdd9969889950e261da0500e555bd4
#
_entry.id   83fdd9969889950e261da0500e555bd4
#
_cell.length_a   1.000
_cell.length_b   1.000
_cell.length_c   1.000
_cell.angle_alpha   90.00
_cell.angle_beta   90.00
_cell.angle_gamma   90.00
#
_symmetry.space_group_name_H-M   'P 1'
#
loop_
_entity.id
_entity.type
_entity.pdbx_description
1 polymer ?
#
loop_
_entity_poly.entity_id
_entity_poly.type
_entity_poly.pdbx_seq_one_letter_code
_entity_poly.pdbx_strand_id
1 'polypeptide(L)'
;MRGVQVSERLTGPAAPVRMMVSKVAHHSYPYKTTDRAQFDRAFDGARAGGMDDALLLTPGGFVAEAVIWSVLWWEGPQLCGPAFDLGILPGVGRARLTELAGKVEERRSTLKELQGLPLLLVNAVRGVVPVLSLDGLPLPESRETEALAARFWP
;
A
#
# COMPACT_ATOMS: atom_id res chain seq x y z
N MET A 1 -13.32 10.05 24.63
CA MET A 1 -12.79 10.50 23.34
C MET A 1 -11.32 10.15 23.21
N ARG A 2 -10.97 9.48 22.14
CA ARG A 2 -9.65 8.90 21.95
C ARG A 2 -8.73 9.70 21.01
N GLY A 3 -8.93 11.02 20.94
CA GLY A 3 -8.23 11.87 19.96
C GLY A 3 -6.77 12.17 20.28
N VAL A 4 -6.31 11.91 21.50
CA VAL A 4 -4.98 12.34 21.96
C VAL A 4 -3.85 11.43 21.49
N GLN A 5 -4.14 10.19 21.08
CA GLN A 5 -3.10 9.24 20.66
C GLN A 5 -2.66 9.38 19.20
N VAL A 6 -3.32 10.22 18.43
CA VAL A 6 -3.01 10.39 17.01
C VAL A 6 -1.72 11.19 16.80
N SER A 7 -1.43 12.15 17.68
CA SER A 7 -0.25 13.00 17.53
C SER A 7 1.08 12.27 17.77
N GLU A 8 1.11 11.32 18.69
CA GLU A 8 2.35 10.56 18.98
C GLU A 8 2.74 9.60 17.86
N ARG A 9 1.75 9.11 17.09
CA ARG A 9 2.01 8.23 15.96
C ARG A 9 2.52 8.95 14.71
N LEU A 10 2.39 10.26 14.67
CA LEU A 10 2.77 11.08 13.51
C LEU A 10 4.19 11.64 13.59
N THR A 11 4.88 11.50 14.72
CA THR A 11 6.14 12.19 15.00
C THR A 11 7.41 11.39 14.68
N GLY A 12 7.30 10.14 14.25
CA GLY A 12 8.46 9.33 13.90
C GLY A 12 8.49 8.94 12.42
N PRO A 13 9.66 8.57 11.88
CA PRO A 13 9.71 7.98 10.55
C PRO A 13 8.87 6.70 10.55
N ALA A 14 8.06 6.54 9.52
CA ALA A 14 7.27 5.33 9.36
C ALA A 14 8.19 4.12 9.13
N ALA A 15 7.97 3.04 9.87
CA ALA A 15 8.77 1.83 9.74
C ALA A 15 8.40 1.05 8.47
N PRO A 16 9.36 0.31 7.87
CA PRO A 16 9.06 -0.63 6.80
C PRO A 16 7.97 -1.63 7.23
N VAL A 17 7.15 -2.05 6.28
CA VAL A 17 5.96 -2.86 6.53
C VAL A 17 6.19 -4.30 6.06
N ARG A 18 5.88 -5.25 6.94
CA ARG A 18 5.81 -6.67 6.59
C ARG A 18 4.37 -7.00 6.26
N MET A 19 4.15 -7.57 5.08
CA MET A 19 2.81 -7.85 4.57
C MET A 19 2.56 -9.32 4.37
N MET A 20 1.29 -9.70 4.45
CA MET A 20 0.80 -10.96 3.93
C MET A 20 -0.26 -10.71 2.87
N VAL A 21 -0.44 -11.64 1.97
CA VAL A 21 -1.57 -11.63 1.05
C VAL A 21 -2.82 -12.05 1.82
N SER A 22 -3.85 -11.20 1.76
CA SER A 22 -5.11 -11.48 2.46
C SER A 22 -5.85 -12.66 1.81
N LYS A 23 -6.50 -13.48 2.63
CA LYS A 23 -7.47 -14.47 2.18
C LYS A 23 -8.83 -13.85 1.87
N VAL A 24 -9.04 -12.62 2.33
CA VAL A 24 -10.26 -11.87 2.04
C VAL A 24 -10.10 -11.19 0.68
N ALA A 25 -11.05 -11.44 -0.22
CA ALA A 25 -11.03 -10.80 -1.53
C ALA A 25 -11.37 -9.31 -1.43
N HIS A 26 -10.75 -8.52 -2.29
CA HIS A 26 -11.06 -7.11 -2.43
C HIS A 26 -12.39 -6.95 -3.16
N HIS A 27 -13.28 -6.14 -2.59
CA HIS A 27 -14.48 -5.67 -3.24
C HIS A 27 -14.34 -4.17 -3.53
N SER A 28 -14.98 -3.72 -4.59
CA SER A 28 -14.91 -2.33 -5.03
C SER A 28 -15.08 -1.34 -3.87
N TYR A 29 -14.12 -0.43 -3.72
CA TYR A 29 -14.08 0.57 -2.66
C TYR A 29 -13.58 1.92 -3.22
N PRO A 30 -14.30 2.49 -4.24
CA PRO A 30 -13.83 3.71 -4.90
C PRO A 30 -14.06 4.97 -4.08
N TYR A 31 -14.86 4.89 -3.02
CA TYR A 31 -15.16 6.02 -2.13
C TYR A 31 -14.86 5.65 -0.69
N LYS A 32 -14.26 6.56 0.04
CA LYS A 32 -13.98 6.37 1.46
C LYS A 32 -15.29 6.35 2.25
N THR A 33 -15.61 5.21 2.86
CA THR A 33 -16.82 5.00 3.65
C THR A 33 -16.50 4.40 5.01
N THR A 34 -17.51 4.31 5.87
CA THR A 34 -17.42 3.63 7.17
C THR A 34 -17.57 2.12 7.05
N ASP A 35 -18.02 1.60 5.91
CA ASP A 35 -18.09 0.16 5.68
C ASP A 35 -16.70 -0.36 5.29
N ARG A 36 -15.98 -0.81 6.28
CA ARG A 36 -14.62 -1.31 6.15
C ARG A 36 -14.49 -2.79 6.50
N ALA A 37 -15.59 -3.54 6.45
CA ALA A 37 -15.61 -4.93 6.88
C ALA A 37 -14.54 -5.80 6.19
N GLN A 38 -14.35 -5.63 4.88
CA GLN A 38 -13.30 -6.37 4.15
C GLN A 38 -11.90 -6.05 4.68
N PHE A 39 -11.63 -4.78 4.96
CA PHE A 39 -10.32 -4.34 5.44
C PHE A 39 -10.10 -4.75 6.89
N ASP A 40 -11.11 -4.69 7.73
CA ASP A 40 -11.02 -5.12 9.12
C ASP A 40 -10.71 -6.61 9.20
N ARG A 41 -11.38 -7.45 8.40
CA ARG A 41 -11.10 -8.89 8.33
C ARG A 41 -9.70 -9.17 7.81
N ALA A 42 -9.26 -8.44 6.78
CA ALA A 42 -7.91 -8.59 6.23
C ALA A 42 -6.85 -8.21 7.27
N PHE A 43 -7.07 -7.13 8.00
CA PHE A 43 -6.17 -6.66 9.05
C PHE A 43 -6.08 -7.66 10.21
N ASP A 44 -7.21 -8.21 10.64
CA ASP A 44 -7.23 -9.24 11.68
C ASP A 44 -6.41 -10.46 11.26
N GLY A 45 -6.50 -10.87 10.00
CA GLY A 45 -5.70 -11.95 9.44
C GLY A 45 -4.21 -11.65 9.46
N ALA A 46 -3.82 -10.42 9.11
CA ALA A 46 -2.42 -10.00 9.16
C ALA A 46 -1.88 -10.05 10.59
N ARG A 47 -2.62 -9.50 11.54
CA ARG A 47 -2.23 -9.50 12.95
C ARG A 47 -2.11 -10.91 13.51
N ALA A 48 -3.05 -11.78 13.19
CA ALA A 48 -2.99 -13.20 13.59
C ALA A 48 -1.75 -13.90 13.04
N GLY A 49 -1.28 -13.51 11.85
CA GLY A 49 -0.05 -14.02 11.24
C GLY A 49 1.22 -13.30 11.66
N GLY A 50 1.15 -12.33 12.59
CA GLY A 50 2.32 -11.57 13.03
C GLY A 50 2.80 -10.53 12.02
N MET A 51 1.97 -10.15 11.06
CA MET A 51 2.29 -9.16 10.02
C MET A 51 1.72 -7.78 10.34
N ASP A 52 2.25 -6.77 9.67
CA ASP A 52 1.88 -5.37 9.94
C ASP A 52 0.66 -4.93 9.15
N ASP A 53 0.47 -5.50 7.95
CA ASP A 53 -0.68 -5.20 7.09
C ASP A 53 -0.93 -6.35 6.11
N ALA A 54 -2.02 -6.28 5.38
CA ALA A 54 -2.43 -7.26 4.38
C ALA A 54 -2.64 -6.62 3.02
N LEU A 55 -2.22 -7.32 1.98
CA LEU A 55 -2.45 -6.96 0.60
C LEU A 55 -3.70 -7.68 0.09
N LEU A 56 -4.67 -6.94 -0.40
CA LEU A 56 -5.91 -7.48 -0.94
C LEU A 56 -5.82 -7.61 -2.45
N LEU A 57 -6.31 -8.75 -2.94
CA LEU A 57 -6.44 -9.03 -4.36
C LEU A 57 -7.90 -8.99 -4.75
N THR A 58 -8.20 -8.56 -5.97
CA THR A 58 -9.54 -8.68 -6.54
C THR A 58 -9.92 -10.15 -6.73
N PRO A 59 -11.20 -10.49 -6.92
CA PRO A 59 -11.59 -11.86 -7.24
C PRO A 59 -10.88 -12.42 -8.48
N GLY A 60 -10.47 -11.57 -9.41
CA GLY A 60 -9.68 -11.94 -10.59
C GLY A 60 -8.18 -12.16 -10.33
N GLY A 61 -7.72 -11.94 -9.09
CA GLY A 61 -6.32 -12.12 -8.71
C GLY A 61 -5.43 -10.92 -8.94
N PHE A 62 -5.97 -9.76 -9.25
CA PHE A 62 -5.18 -8.54 -9.43
C PHE A 62 -4.91 -7.85 -8.10
N VAL A 63 -3.70 -7.37 -7.95
CA VAL A 63 -3.30 -6.58 -6.77
C VAL A 63 -4.11 -5.29 -6.72
N ALA A 64 -4.78 -5.04 -5.59
CA ALA A 64 -5.67 -3.90 -5.43
C ALA A 64 -5.12 -2.86 -4.44
N GLU A 65 -5.18 -3.14 -3.16
CA GLU A 65 -4.73 -2.19 -2.13
C GLU A 65 -4.45 -2.92 -0.81
N ALA A 66 -3.79 -2.24 0.11
CA ALA A 66 -3.62 -2.70 1.48
C ALA A 66 -4.72 -2.14 2.38
N VAL A 67 -4.73 -2.50 3.66
CA VAL A 67 -5.82 -2.11 4.58
C VAL A 67 -5.90 -0.60 4.76
N ILE A 68 -4.76 0.06 4.96
CA ILE A 68 -4.71 1.52 5.17
C ILE A 68 -3.81 2.25 4.18
N TRP A 69 -3.35 1.56 3.13
CA TRP A 69 -2.37 2.09 2.19
C TRP A 69 -2.78 1.85 0.76
N SER A 70 -2.38 2.77 -0.12
CA SER A 70 -2.26 2.48 -1.55
C SER A 70 -0.95 1.73 -1.77
N VAL A 71 -0.95 0.70 -2.62
CA VAL A 71 0.23 -0.06 -2.99
C VAL A 71 0.72 0.34 -4.37
N LEU A 72 2.04 0.52 -4.50
CA LEU A 72 2.70 0.80 -5.77
C LEU A 72 3.97 -0.05 -5.86
N TRP A 73 4.58 -0.09 -7.03
CA TRP A 73 5.81 -0.85 -7.25
C TRP A 73 6.63 -0.27 -8.39
N TRP A 74 7.88 -0.67 -8.43
CA TRP A 74 8.80 -0.25 -9.48
C TRP A 74 8.98 -1.34 -10.53
N GLU A 75 8.77 -0.97 -11.79
CA GLU A 75 9.15 -1.77 -12.96
C GLU A 75 10.31 -1.04 -13.63
N GLY A 76 11.55 -1.41 -13.27
CA GLY A 76 12.71 -0.61 -13.63
C GLY A 76 12.59 0.81 -13.06
N PRO A 77 12.76 1.85 -13.89
CA PRO A 77 12.64 3.24 -13.44
C PRO A 77 11.18 3.74 -13.35
N GLN A 78 10.22 2.92 -13.79
CA GLN A 78 8.82 3.32 -13.87
C GLN A 78 8.05 2.96 -12.59
N LEU A 79 7.44 3.96 -11.97
CA LEU A 79 6.52 3.75 -10.86
C LEU A 79 5.16 3.32 -11.40
N CYS A 80 4.65 2.22 -10.88
CA CYS A 80 3.41 1.61 -11.31
C CYS A 80 2.46 1.43 -10.12
N GLY A 81 1.18 1.39 -10.40
CA GLY A 81 0.15 1.13 -9.40
C GLY A 81 -1.07 0.47 -10.00
N PRO A 82 -1.94 -0.09 -9.15
CA PRO A 82 -3.18 -0.70 -9.63
C PRO A 82 -4.05 0.29 -10.39
N ALA A 83 -4.67 -0.18 -11.46
CA ALA A 83 -5.62 0.62 -12.22
C ALA A 83 -6.81 1.03 -11.35
N PHE A 84 -7.26 2.26 -11.46
CA PHE A 84 -8.37 2.77 -10.64
C PHE A 84 -9.68 2.06 -10.92
N ASP A 85 -9.86 1.54 -12.13
CA ASP A 85 -11.08 0.79 -12.48
C ASP A 85 -11.16 -0.61 -11.83
N LEU A 86 -10.12 -1.03 -11.10
CA LEU A 86 -10.20 -2.19 -10.20
C LEU A 86 -11.07 -1.90 -8.96
N GLY A 87 -11.58 -0.68 -8.81
CA GLY A 87 -12.41 -0.30 -7.68
C GLY A 87 -11.65 0.03 -6.42
N ILE A 88 -10.40 0.47 -6.55
CA ILE A 88 -9.57 0.90 -5.42
C ILE A 88 -9.89 2.35 -5.03
N LEU A 89 -9.57 2.68 -3.77
CA LEU A 89 -9.68 4.05 -3.30
C LEU A 89 -8.62 4.94 -3.98
N PRO A 90 -9.02 6.04 -4.64
CA PRO A 90 -8.06 7.01 -5.19
C PRO A 90 -7.47 7.86 -4.04
N GLY A 91 -6.46 7.31 -3.37
CA GLY A 91 -5.90 7.92 -2.16
C GLY A 91 -5.15 9.22 -2.42
N VAL A 92 -5.24 10.14 -1.45
CA VAL A 92 -4.53 11.43 -1.48
C VAL A 92 -3.01 11.21 -1.51
N GLY A 93 -2.52 10.22 -0.77
CA GLY A 93 -1.10 9.88 -0.76
C GLY A 93 -0.60 9.45 -2.13
N ARG A 94 -1.36 8.63 -2.85
CA ARG A 94 -1.00 8.23 -4.22
C ARG A 94 -1.01 9.42 -5.18
N ALA A 95 -1.97 10.32 -5.05
CA ALA A 95 -1.99 11.55 -5.85
C ALA A 95 -0.73 12.39 -5.63
N ARG A 96 -0.29 12.51 -4.38
CA ARG A 96 0.96 13.20 -4.04
C ARG A 96 2.19 12.51 -4.67
N LEU A 97 2.23 11.18 -4.63
CA LEU A 97 3.31 10.43 -5.29
C LEU A 97 3.34 10.66 -6.80
N THR A 98 2.17 10.72 -7.41
CA THR A 98 2.06 10.97 -8.85
C THR A 98 2.66 12.33 -9.21
N GLU A 99 2.42 13.35 -8.40
CA GLU A 99 3.04 14.68 -8.57
C GLU A 99 4.56 14.62 -8.45
N LEU A 100 5.06 13.94 -7.40
CA LEU A 100 6.49 13.85 -7.13
C LEU A 100 7.26 13.04 -8.17
N ALA A 101 6.68 11.92 -8.60
CA ALA A 101 7.29 11.04 -9.59
C ALA A 101 7.07 11.52 -11.04
N GLY A 102 6.14 12.43 -11.25
CA GLY A 102 5.73 12.91 -12.56
C GLY A 102 4.69 12.03 -13.24
N LYS A 103 4.68 10.73 -12.96
CA LYS A 103 3.75 9.78 -13.55
C LYS A 103 3.69 8.50 -12.73
N VAL A 104 2.51 7.90 -12.65
CA VAL A 104 2.29 6.53 -12.19
C VAL A 104 1.57 5.77 -13.29
N GLU A 105 2.19 4.72 -13.80
CA GLU A 105 1.55 3.85 -14.79
C GLU A 105 0.53 2.95 -14.12
N GLU A 106 -0.67 2.90 -14.65
CA GLU A 106 -1.69 1.98 -14.16
C GLU A 106 -1.47 0.58 -14.71
N ARG A 107 -1.66 -0.42 -13.84
CA ARG A 107 -1.48 -1.84 -14.17
C ARG A 107 -2.60 -2.69 -13.59
N ARG A 108 -2.89 -3.78 -14.26
CA ARG A 108 -3.66 -4.91 -13.72
C ARG A 108 -2.68 -6.06 -13.54
N SER A 109 -2.02 -6.10 -12.39
CA SER A 109 -0.92 -7.03 -12.16
C SER A 109 -1.29 -8.08 -11.11
N THR A 110 -0.91 -9.32 -11.40
CA THR A 110 -1.02 -10.43 -10.45
C THR A 110 0.18 -10.45 -9.52
N LEU A 111 0.10 -11.23 -8.43
CA LEU A 111 1.22 -11.43 -7.52
C LEU A 111 2.45 -11.99 -8.25
N LYS A 112 2.24 -12.89 -9.19
CA LYS A 112 3.32 -13.49 -9.97
C LYS A 112 4.09 -12.43 -10.76
N GLU A 113 3.39 -11.47 -11.33
CA GLU A 113 4.00 -10.38 -12.09
C GLU A 113 4.77 -9.40 -11.20
N LEU A 114 4.39 -9.27 -9.92
CA LEU A 114 5.09 -8.43 -8.95
C LEU A 114 6.26 -9.13 -8.25
N GLN A 115 6.45 -10.41 -8.50
CA GLN A 115 7.48 -11.20 -7.82
C GLN A 115 8.87 -10.60 -8.05
N GLY A 116 9.59 -10.33 -6.95
CA GLY A 116 10.94 -9.78 -7.03
C GLY A 116 11.02 -8.28 -7.30
N LEU A 117 9.90 -7.58 -7.41
CA LEU A 117 9.89 -6.13 -7.60
C LEU A 117 9.83 -5.40 -6.26
N PRO A 118 10.46 -4.21 -6.16
CA PRO A 118 10.30 -3.38 -4.98
C PRO A 118 8.88 -2.85 -4.88
N LEU A 119 8.23 -3.07 -3.73
CA LEU A 119 6.91 -2.54 -3.43
C LEU A 119 7.01 -1.42 -2.41
N LEU A 120 6.14 -0.45 -2.52
CA LEU A 120 5.99 0.62 -1.55
C LEU A 120 4.52 0.86 -1.23
N LEU A 121 4.31 1.47 -0.08
CA LEU A 121 2.98 1.84 0.42
C LEU A 121 2.95 3.34 0.65
N VAL A 122 1.79 3.94 0.47
CA VAL A 122 1.60 5.37 0.71
C VAL A 122 0.22 5.65 1.29
N ASN A 123 0.16 6.56 2.24
CA ASN A 123 -1.08 7.22 2.64
C ASN A 123 -0.79 8.65 3.08
N ALA A 124 -1.85 9.45 3.25
CA ALA A 124 -1.72 10.87 3.55
C ALA A 124 -1.21 11.16 4.97
N VAL A 125 -1.28 10.16 5.86
CA VAL A 125 -0.93 10.33 7.28
C VAL A 125 0.52 9.95 7.55
N ARG A 126 0.99 8.87 6.93
CA ARG A 126 2.32 8.30 7.20
C ARG A 126 3.32 8.52 6.08
N GLY A 127 2.87 8.99 4.93
CA GLY A 127 3.74 9.18 3.77
C GLY A 127 4.07 7.88 3.08
N VAL A 128 5.30 7.73 2.64
CA VAL A 128 5.79 6.60 1.85
C VAL A 128 6.62 5.68 2.71
N VAL A 129 6.32 4.38 2.65
CA VAL A 129 7.12 3.34 3.34
C VAL A 129 7.41 2.18 2.39
N PRO A 130 8.59 1.56 2.48
CA PRO A 130 8.86 0.36 1.71
C PRO A 130 8.15 -0.85 2.31
N VAL A 131 7.81 -1.82 1.47
CA VAL A 131 7.39 -3.14 1.92
C VAL A 131 8.63 -3.99 2.13
N LEU A 132 8.84 -4.43 3.36
CA LEU A 132 10.02 -5.21 3.73
C LEU A 132 9.94 -6.65 3.24
N SER A 133 8.76 -7.25 3.38
CA SER A 133 8.51 -8.63 2.98
C SER A 133 7.05 -8.85 2.60
N LEU A 134 6.80 -9.86 1.78
CA LEU A 134 5.47 -10.31 1.40
C LEU A 134 5.41 -11.82 1.57
N ASP A 135 4.47 -12.30 2.40
CA ASP A 135 4.33 -13.71 2.77
C ASP A 135 5.66 -14.34 3.23
N GLY A 136 6.43 -13.58 4.02
CA GLY A 136 7.71 -14.03 4.56
C GLY A 136 8.88 -13.95 3.59
N LEU A 137 8.67 -13.56 2.34
CA LEU A 137 9.73 -13.39 1.35
C LEU A 137 10.23 -11.94 1.35
N PRO A 138 11.53 -11.69 1.61
CA PRO A 138 12.07 -10.35 1.55
C PRO A 138 11.93 -9.74 0.15
N LEU A 139 11.64 -8.46 0.09
CA LEU A 139 11.55 -7.70 -1.15
C LEU A 139 12.78 -6.82 -1.35
N PRO A 140 13.14 -6.50 -2.60
CA PRO A 140 14.26 -5.61 -2.89
C PRO A 140 14.05 -4.22 -2.29
N GLU A 141 15.13 -3.61 -1.83
CA GLU A 141 15.16 -2.20 -1.47
C GLU A 141 15.17 -1.32 -2.72
N SER A 142 14.71 -0.08 -2.59
CA SER A 142 14.67 0.87 -3.69
C SER A 142 15.10 2.25 -3.22
N ARG A 143 16.14 2.78 -3.84
CA ARG A 143 16.60 4.16 -3.60
C ARG A 143 15.56 5.17 -4.04
N GLU A 144 14.82 4.86 -5.10
CA GLU A 144 13.75 5.69 -5.62
C GLU A 144 12.61 5.82 -4.60
N THR A 145 12.30 4.74 -3.89
CA THR A 145 11.33 4.76 -2.78
C THR A 145 11.81 5.67 -1.65
N GLU A 146 13.07 5.55 -1.26
CA GLU A 146 13.67 6.40 -0.23
C GLU A 146 13.64 7.88 -0.63
N ALA A 147 13.94 8.18 -1.89
CA ALA A 147 13.90 9.54 -2.42
C ALA A 147 12.49 10.13 -2.38
N LEU A 148 11.47 9.35 -2.76
CA LEU A 148 10.08 9.78 -2.67
C LEU A 148 9.65 10.00 -1.22
N ALA A 149 10.04 9.11 -0.32
CA ALA A 149 9.74 9.25 1.11
C ALA A 149 10.32 10.55 1.68
N ALA A 150 11.55 10.89 1.33
CA ALA A 150 12.22 12.10 1.78
C ALA A 150 11.56 13.38 1.27
N ARG A 151 10.91 13.33 0.11
CA ARG A 151 10.27 14.47 -0.55
C ARG A 151 8.77 14.57 -0.31
N PHE A 152 8.18 13.56 0.33
CA PHE A 152 6.73 13.47 0.47
C PHE A 152 6.13 14.63 1.26
N TRP A 153 6.80 15.01 2.33
CA TRP A 153 6.37 16.15 3.16
C TRP A 153 7.04 17.44 2.68
N PRO A 154 6.31 18.55 2.74
CA PRO A 154 6.89 19.86 2.39
C PRO A 154 7.98 20.31 3.36
#